data_e8f8a3cbe6e89410e705a675f22e785a
#
_entry.id   e8f8a3cbe6e89410e705a675f22e785a
#
_cell.length_a   1.000
_cell.length_b   1.000
_cell.length_c   1.000
_cell.angle_alpha   90.00
_cell.angle_beta   90.00
_cell.angle_gamma   90.00
#
_symmetry.space_group_name_H-M   'P 1'
#
loop_
_entity.id
_entity.type
_entity.pdbx_description
1 polymer ?
#
loop_
_entity_poly.entity_id
_entity_poly.type
_entity_poly.pdbx_seq_one_letter_code
_entity_poly.pdbx_strand_id
1 'polypeptide(L)'
;MKNKSFIGIDISKNVIDASIFTEGTSIKDFPHAVFNNSRKGFGEMSTWLKKNHVVLSNCLFGMEFTGSYSMELEKFLNAKKFQFCMLSTHVVKHYPMGPKDKSDKIDSAKIADFLYRYNGTECVKPYKMPDKTLQRLKALMNERKFLVEQRTCFMNRRQLCTTKEDTQLYDGYIKKLSHDIENIELEEQKLLATDDSLLATYKNLLTIPGIGFVNAINVIVITRNFTAFETARQYASYVGVAPHSHTSGTSVKWCPRPSARCDGQAKADLSMAATVAVQY
;
A
#
# COMPACT_ATOMS: atom_id res chain seq x y z
N MET A 1 33.59 -10.79 -2.70
CA MET A 1 32.37 -10.18 -2.11
C MET A 1 31.43 -11.31 -1.74
N LYS A 2 30.88 -11.37 -0.52
CA LYS A 2 29.85 -12.39 -0.20
C LYS A 2 28.62 -12.10 -1.05
N ASN A 3 28.16 -13.11 -1.80
CA ASN A 3 26.98 -12.95 -2.66
C ASN A 3 25.76 -12.54 -1.82
N LYS A 4 24.95 -11.60 -2.31
CA LYS A 4 23.73 -11.17 -1.68
C LYS A 4 22.71 -12.32 -1.71
N SER A 5 22.07 -12.62 -0.59
CA SER A 5 21.00 -13.63 -0.54
C SER A 5 19.65 -12.99 -0.81
N PHE A 6 18.77 -13.71 -1.51
CA PHE A 6 17.43 -13.23 -1.86
C PHE A 6 16.39 -14.13 -1.22
N ILE A 7 15.50 -13.54 -0.44
CA ILE A 7 14.48 -14.24 0.34
C ILE A 7 13.11 -13.77 -0.13
N GLY A 8 12.32 -14.68 -0.68
CA GLY A 8 10.93 -14.41 -1.04
C GLY A 8 10.01 -14.83 0.11
N ILE A 9 9.03 -13.98 0.40
CA ILE A 9 8.06 -14.22 1.46
C ILE A 9 6.66 -14.08 0.87
N ASP A 10 5.86 -15.14 0.98
CA ASP A 10 4.42 -15.08 0.80
C ASP A 10 3.74 -14.94 2.16
N ILE A 11 2.73 -14.06 2.26
CA ILE A 11 2.16 -13.66 3.55
C ILE A 11 0.67 -13.93 3.57
N SER A 12 0.26 -14.73 4.54
CA SER A 12 -1.14 -14.92 4.91
C SER A 12 -1.45 -14.33 6.29
N LYS A 13 -2.71 -14.40 6.70
CA LYS A 13 -3.15 -13.87 8.00
C LYS A 13 -2.38 -14.48 9.17
N ASN A 14 -2.20 -15.79 9.16
CA ASN A 14 -1.67 -16.54 10.30
C ASN A 14 -0.22 -16.99 10.13
N VAL A 15 0.22 -17.17 8.89
CA VAL A 15 1.54 -17.74 8.59
C VAL A 15 2.22 -16.96 7.47
N ILE A 16 3.52 -17.11 7.40
CA ILE A 16 4.36 -16.66 6.29
C ILE A 16 5.14 -17.84 5.74
N ASP A 17 5.23 -17.93 4.44
CA ASP A 17 6.05 -18.89 3.70
C ASP A 17 7.31 -18.18 3.23
N ALA A 18 8.48 -18.68 3.61
CA ALA A 18 9.76 -18.08 3.24
C ALA A 18 10.59 -19.05 2.42
N SER A 19 11.10 -18.58 1.28
CA SER A 19 11.99 -19.33 0.39
C SER A 19 13.30 -18.60 0.16
N ILE A 20 14.41 -19.35 0.08
CA ILE A 20 15.75 -18.83 -0.19
C ILE A 20 16.09 -19.14 -1.64
N PHE A 21 16.40 -18.13 -2.45
CA PHE A 21 16.91 -18.34 -3.79
C PHE A 21 18.22 -19.15 -3.77
N THR A 22 18.29 -20.16 -4.61
CA THR A 22 19.50 -20.99 -4.78
C THR A 22 19.83 -21.10 -6.26
N GLU A 23 20.98 -20.58 -6.65
CA GLU A 23 21.43 -20.58 -8.05
C GLU A 23 21.63 -22.01 -8.58
N GLY A 24 21.23 -22.26 -9.82
CA GLY A 24 21.36 -23.57 -10.47
C GLY A 24 20.33 -24.61 -10.04
N THR A 25 19.42 -24.30 -9.12
CA THR A 25 18.32 -25.17 -8.67
C THR A 25 16.97 -24.78 -9.25
N SER A 26 16.06 -25.75 -9.35
CA SER A 26 14.67 -25.47 -9.72
C SER A 26 13.96 -24.69 -8.61
N ILE A 27 13.04 -23.79 -8.98
CA ILE A 27 12.21 -23.03 -8.03
C ILE A 27 11.50 -23.95 -7.01
N LYS A 28 11.11 -25.17 -7.41
CA LYS A 28 10.47 -26.16 -6.53
C LYS A 28 11.38 -26.65 -5.40
N ASP A 29 12.70 -26.59 -5.63
CA ASP A 29 13.72 -27.16 -4.76
C ASP A 29 14.41 -26.11 -3.88
N PHE A 30 13.96 -24.86 -3.94
CA PHE A 30 14.50 -23.83 -3.04
C PHE A 30 14.23 -24.20 -1.58
N PRO A 31 15.21 -23.98 -0.67
CA PRO A 31 14.97 -24.11 0.76
C PRO A 31 13.75 -23.28 1.17
N HIS A 32 12.80 -23.92 1.83
CA HIS A 32 11.53 -23.35 2.21
C HIS A 32 11.18 -23.71 3.65
N ALA A 33 10.55 -22.78 4.37
CA ALA A 33 9.98 -23.04 5.68
C ALA A 33 8.78 -22.10 5.93
N VAL A 34 7.88 -22.56 6.81
CA VAL A 34 6.68 -21.83 7.21
C VAL A 34 6.82 -21.36 8.64
N PHE A 35 6.43 -20.13 8.92
CA PHE A 35 6.51 -19.52 10.25
C PHE A 35 5.18 -18.84 10.58
N ASN A 36 4.88 -18.68 11.87
CA ASN A 36 3.74 -17.87 12.28
C ASN A 36 3.94 -16.40 11.91
N ASN A 37 2.90 -15.73 11.44
CA ASN A 37 2.90 -14.29 11.16
C ASN A 37 2.85 -13.49 12.48
N SER A 38 3.95 -13.57 13.24
CA SER A 38 4.10 -12.96 14.56
C SER A 38 5.58 -12.64 14.84
N ARG A 39 5.84 -11.77 15.81
CA ARG A 39 7.23 -11.42 16.21
C ARG A 39 8.06 -12.65 16.57
N LYS A 40 7.46 -13.68 17.20
CA LYS A 40 8.14 -14.94 17.53
C LYS A 40 8.51 -15.68 16.26
N GLY A 41 7.56 -15.86 15.33
CA GLY A 41 7.80 -16.53 14.05
C GLY A 41 8.84 -15.81 13.19
N PHE A 42 8.90 -14.49 13.19
CA PHE A 42 9.95 -13.73 12.49
C PHE A 42 11.35 -13.96 13.10
N GLY A 43 11.42 -14.14 14.43
CA GLY A 43 12.65 -14.56 15.13
C GLY A 43 13.08 -15.97 14.73
N GLU A 44 12.13 -16.91 14.63
CA GLU A 44 12.36 -18.29 14.16
C GLU A 44 12.81 -18.29 12.69
N MET A 45 12.19 -17.51 11.82
CA MET A 45 12.63 -17.29 10.42
C MET A 45 14.08 -16.80 10.38
N SER A 46 14.43 -15.80 11.18
CA SER A 46 15.80 -15.28 11.22
C SER A 46 16.81 -16.34 11.66
N THR A 47 16.44 -17.23 12.59
CA THR A 47 17.26 -18.34 13.04
C THR A 47 17.41 -19.40 11.95
N TRP A 48 16.32 -19.73 11.25
CA TRP A 48 16.33 -20.67 10.12
C TRP A 48 17.19 -20.16 8.97
N LEU A 49 17.11 -18.86 8.63
CA LEU A 49 17.97 -18.26 7.63
C LEU A 49 19.44 -18.38 7.98
N LYS A 50 19.83 -18.15 9.24
CA LYS A 50 21.21 -18.34 9.70
C LYS A 50 21.66 -19.79 9.60
N LYS A 51 20.80 -20.77 9.93
CA LYS A 51 21.08 -22.21 9.76
C LYS A 51 21.31 -22.58 8.30
N ASN A 52 20.68 -21.87 7.36
CA ASN A 52 20.90 -22.02 5.93
C ASN A 52 22.03 -21.10 5.40
N HIS A 53 22.95 -20.68 6.26
CA HIS A 53 24.14 -19.89 5.92
C HIS A 53 23.85 -18.49 5.32
N VAL A 54 22.63 -17.97 5.48
CA VAL A 54 22.27 -16.62 5.04
C VAL A 54 22.86 -15.59 5.99
N VAL A 55 23.59 -14.62 5.42
CA VAL A 55 24.11 -13.46 6.15
C VAL A 55 23.04 -12.37 6.15
N LEU A 56 22.32 -12.20 7.26
CA LEU A 56 21.15 -11.32 7.35
C LEU A 56 21.46 -9.84 7.04
N SER A 57 22.67 -9.37 7.27
CA SER A 57 23.10 -8.01 6.90
C SER A 57 23.33 -7.83 5.40
N ASN A 58 23.39 -8.92 4.63
CA ASN A 58 23.60 -8.92 3.19
C ASN A 58 22.51 -9.72 2.46
N CYS A 59 21.27 -9.61 2.91
CA CYS A 59 20.13 -10.23 2.24
C CYS A 59 19.11 -9.16 1.81
N LEU A 60 18.29 -9.53 0.84
CA LEU A 60 17.15 -8.76 0.37
C LEU A 60 15.89 -9.60 0.50
N PHE A 61 14.97 -9.13 1.30
CA PHE A 61 13.64 -9.72 1.42
C PHE A 61 12.71 -9.13 0.37
N GLY A 62 11.86 -9.94 -0.21
CA GLY A 62 10.76 -9.48 -1.07
C GLY A 62 9.45 -10.08 -0.61
N MET A 63 8.40 -9.29 -0.69
CA MET A 63 7.05 -9.72 -0.35
C MET A 63 6.03 -8.95 -1.17
N GLU A 64 4.84 -9.53 -1.35
CA GLU A 64 3.72 -8.79 -1.91
C GLU A 64 3.10 -7.86 -0.87
N PHE A 65 2.52 -6.77 -1.35
CA PHE A 65 1.74 -5.88 -0.50
C PHE A 65 0.38 -6.51 -0.19
N THR A 66 0.23 -7.09 1.00
CA THR A 66 -1.00 -7.77 1.46
C THR A 66 -1.80 -6.96 2.48
N GLY A 67 -1.64 -5.64 2.47
CA GLY A 67 -2.37 -4.73 3.35
C GLY A 67 -1.98 -4.90 4.82
N SER A 68 -2.96 -5.22 5.69
CA SER A 68 -2.72 -5.32 7.13
C SER A 68 -1.83 -6.50 7.55
N TYR A 69 -1.78 -7.56 6.74
CA TYR A 69 -1.05 -8.78 7.12
C TYR A 69 0.47 -8.63 7.02
N SER A 70 0.98 -7.76 6.15
CA SER A 70 2.43 -7.49 6.01
C SER A 70 2.99 -6.52 7.06
N MET A 71 2.14 -5.71 7.70
CA MET A 71 2.58 -4.59 8.55
C MET A 71 3.52 -4.98 9.70
N GLU A 72 3.24 -6.10 10.38
CA GLU A 72 4.07 -6.53 11.52
C GLU A 72 5.44 -7.04 11.05
N LEU A 73 5.48 -7.72 9.90
CA LEU A 73 6.74 -8.14 9.28
C LEU A 73 7.56 -6.94 8.78
N GLU A 74 6.91 -5.96 8.14
CA GLU A 74 7.55 -4.71 7.71
C GLU A 74 8.21 -3.98 8.89
N LYS A 75 7.46 -3.82 10.01
CA LYS A 75 8.00 -3.23 11.25
C LYS A 75 9.18 -4.00 11.79
N PHE A 76 9.11 -5.34 11.78
CA PHE A 76 10.20 -6.21 12.26
C PHE A 76 11.45 -6.05 11.39
N LEU A 77 11.32 -6.15 10.05
CA LEU A 77 12.44 -6.01 9.13
C LEU A 77 13.08 -4.62 9.24
N ASN A 78 12.26 -3.58 9.30
CA ASN A 78 12.73 -2.20 9.46
C ASN A 78 13.47 -1.99 10.80
N ALA A 79 12.95 -2.50 11.92
CA ALA A 79 13.58 -2.42 13.23
C ALA A 79 14.94 -3.13 13.28
N LYS A 80 15.09 -4.22 12.51
CA LYS A 80 16.35 -4.95 12.35
C LYS A 80 17.27 -4.36 11.28
N LYS A 81 16.83 -3.29 10.59
CA LYS A 81 17.56 -2.65 9.47
C LYS A 81 17.85 -3.62 8.33
N PHE A 82 16.99 -4.62 8.12
CA PHE A 82 17.08 -5.52 6.97
C PHE A 82 16.52 -4.84 5.72
N GLN A 83 17.18 -5.07 4.58
CA GLN A 83 16.69 -4.57 3.30
C GLN A 83 15.50 -5.39 2.82
N PHE A 84 14.42 -4.75 2.42
CA PHE A 84 13.27 -5.43 1.84
C PHE A 84 12.61 -4.60 0.73
N CYS A 85 11.91 -5.29 -0.16
CA CYS A 85 11.15 -4.72 -1.26
C CYS A 85 9.68 -5.13 -1.14
N MET A 86 8.79 -4.19 -1.43
CA MET A 86 7.36 -4.44 -1.59
C MET A 86 7.09 -4.60 -3.09
N LEU A 87 6.65 -5.77 -3.50
CA LEU A 87 6.39 -6.09 -4.90
C LEU A 87 4.91 -5.91 -5.22
N SER A 88 4.63 -5.43 -6.43
CA SER A 88 3.26 -5.36 -6.93
C SER A 88 2.73 -6.77 -7.18
N THR A 89 1.53 -7.07 -6.68
CA THR A 89 0.81 -8.33 -6.93
C THR A 89 0.72 -8.66 -8.43
N HIS A 90 0.59 -7.63 -9.28
CA HIS A 90 0.57 -7.82 -10.73
C HIS A 90 1.88 -8.37 -11.27
N VAL A 91 3.01 -7.86 -10.78
CA VAL A 91 4.36 -8.28 -11.23
C VAL A 91 4.60 -9.74 -10.86
N VAL A 92 4.27 -10.12 -9.63
CA VAL A 92 4.45 -11.50 -9.15
C VAL A 92 3.52 -12.48 -9.88
N LYS A 93 2.23 -12.11 -10.04
CA LYS A 93 1.25 -12.97 -10.77
C LYS A 93 1.58 -13.22 -12.24
N HIS A 94 2.21 -12.26 -12.91
CA HIS A 94 2.57 -12.37 -14.32
C HIS A 94 4.02 -12.75 -14.53
N TYR A 95 4.72 -13.16 -13.47
CA TYR A 95 6.08 -13.64 -13.57
C TYR A 95 6.10 -14.98 -14.33
N PRO A 96 6.76 -15.03 -15.52
CA PRO A 96 6.63 -16.17 -16.44
C PRO A 96 7.41 -17.41 -16.01
N MET A 97 8.28 -17.27 -15.00
CA MET A 97 9.18 -18.34 -14.57
C MET A 97 8.57 -19.17 -13.46
N GLY A 98 8.85 -20.45 -13.49
CA GLY A 98 8.44 -21.41 -12.48
C GLY A 98 7.23 -22.27 -12.86
N PRO A 99 6.86 -23.19 -11.99
CA PRO A 99 5.76 -24.12 -12.22
C PRO A 99 4.42 -23.39 -12.30
N LYS A 100 3.50 -23.96 -13.07
CA LYS A 100 2.10 -23.49 -13.16
C LYS A 100 1.29 -23.84 -11.90
N ASP A 101 1.80 -24.77 -11.09
CA ASP A 101 1.20 -25.14 -9.81
C ASP A 101 1.14 -23.94 -8.88
N LYS A 102 0.04 -23.78 -8.16
CA LYS A 102 -0.16 -22.71 -7.20
C LYS A 102 -0.07 -23.28 -5.78
N SER A 103 0.91 -22.82 -5.02
CA SER A 103 1.02 -23.07 -3.58
C SER A 103 1.86 -21.94 -2.96
N ASP A 104 1.65 -21.65 -1.71
CA ASP A 104 2.36 -20.59 -0.97
C ASP A 104 3.89 -20.80 -0.98
N LYS A 105 4.33 -22.08 -0.95
CA LYS A 105 5.73 -22.45 -1.18
C LYS A 105 6.24 -21.97 -2.54
N ILE A 106 5.48 -22.22 -3.60
CA ILE A 106 5.90 -21.84 -4.96
C ILE A 106 5.83 -20.32 -5.13
N ASP A 107 4.87 -19.67 -4.53
CA ASP A 107 4.70 -18.22 -4.66
C ASP A 107 5.84 -17.49 -3.90
N SER A 108 6.22 -17.93 -2.70
CA SER A 108 7.42 -17.41 -2.01
C SER A 108 8.72 -17.68 -2.79
N ALA A 109 8.85 -18.84 -3.41
CA ALA A 109 10.02 -19.18 -4.23
C ALA A 109 10.10 -18.34 -5.53
N LYS A 110 8.98 -18.07 -6.19
CA LYS A 110 8.90 -17.16 -7.34
C LYS A 110 9.31 -15.73 -6.96
N ILE A 111 8.91 -15.27 -5.79
CA ILE A 111 9.34 -13.96 -5.27
C ILE A 111 10.86 -13.94 -5.08
N ALA A 112 11.46 -14.99 -4.53
CA ALA A 112 12.92 -15.07 -4.34
C ALA A 112 13.67 -15.07 -5.69
N ASP A 113 13.21 -15.84 -6.67
CA ASP A 113 13.78 -15.87 -8.02
C ASP A 113 13.64 -14.52 -8.73
N PHE A 114 12.49 -13.88 -8.60
CA PHE A 114 12.25 -12.53 -9.12
C PHE A 114 13.23 -11.51 -8.55
N LEU A 115 13.45 -11.51 -7.24
CA LEU A 115 14.39 -10.61 -6.60
C LEU A 115 15.82 -10.79 -7.14
N TYR A 116 16.25 -12.03 -7.37
CA TYR A 116 17.58 -12.31 -7.93
C TYR A 116 17.71 -11.76 -9.35
N ARG A 117 16.77 -12.10 -10.23
CA ARG A 117 16.84 -11.74 -11.66
C ARG A 117 16.72 -10.25 -11.91
N TYR A 118 15.92 -9.56 -11.11
CA TYR A 118 15.65 -8.13 -11.27
C TYR A 118 16.38 -7.25 -10.25
N ASN A 119 17.33 -7.81 -9.49
CA ASN A 119 18.12 -7.03 -8.55
C ASN A 119 18.88 -5.90 -9.27
N GLY A 120 18.79 -4.69 -8.73
CA GLY A 120 19.40 -3.51 -9.32
C GLY A 120 18.60 -2.84 -10.44
N THR A 121 17.42 -3.36 -10.78
CA THR A 121 16.49 -2.73 -11.73
C THR A 121 15.43 -1.88 -10.99
N GLU A 122 14.68 -1.10 -11.76
CA GLU A 122 13.54 -0.32 -11.26
C GLU A 122 12.45 -1.18 -10.62
N CYS A 123 12.37 -2.47 -10.97
CA CYS A 123 11.37 -3.41 -10.43
C CYS A 123 11.67 -3.85 -8.99
N VAL A 124 12.92 -3.74 -8.54
CA VAL A 124 13.38 -4.20 -7.22
C VAL A 124 14.08 -3.04 -6.50
N LYS A 125 13.29 -2.13 -5.97
CA LYS A 125 13.77 -1.01 -5.15
C LYS A 125 13.59 -1.31 -3.66
N PRO A 126 14.61 -1.06 -2.81
CA PRO A 126 14.44 -1.15 -1.37
C PRO A 126 13.30 -0.26 -0.88
N TYR A 127 12.39 -0.84 -0.12
CA TYR A 127 11.27 -0.13 0.45
C TYR A 127 11.70 0.70 1.66
N LYS A 128 11.36 1.97 1.64
CA LYS A 128 11.51 2.86 2.80
C LYS A 128 10.16 3.00 3.47
N MET A 129 10.06 2.58 4.72
CA MET A 129 8.83 2.80 5.48
C MET A 129 8.57 4.31 5.63
N PRO A 130 7.33 4.76 5.50
CA PRO A 130 6.96 6.11 5.89
C PRO A 130 7.31 6.36 7.36
N ASP A 131 7.51 7.61 7.74
CA ASP A 131 7.66 7.97 9.15
C ASP A 131 6.40 7.65 9.96
N LYS A 132 6.51 7.69 11.28
CA LYS A 132 5.40 7.33 12.18
C LYS A 132 4.20 8.27 12.05
N THR A 133 4.43 9.54 11.78
CA THR A 133 3.38 10.55 11.60
C THR A 133 2.56 10.24 10.35
N LEU A 134 3.23 9.99 9.22
CA LEU A 134 2.55 9.59 7.97
C LEU A 134 1.83 8.25 8.09
N GLN A 135 2.41 7.28 8.83
CA GLN A 135 1.72 6.01 9.11
C GLN A 135 0.44 6.24 9.92
N ARG A 136 0.49 7.12 10.95
CA ARG A 136 -0.68 7.43 11.76
C ARG A 136 -1.73 8.20 10.96
N LEU A 137 -1.32 9.20 10.17
CA LEU A 137 -2.23 9.92 9.25
C LEU A 137 -2.93 8.96 8.29
N LYS A 138 -2.20 8.00 7.70
CA LYS A 138 -2.79 6.97 6.83
C LYS A 138 -3.82 6.11 7.57
N ALA A 139 -3.55 5.74 8.80
CA ALA A 139 -4.48 4.94 9.61
C ALA A 139 -5.76 5.74 9.91
N LEU A 140 -5.64 7.00 10.31
CA LEU A 140 -6.78 7.89 10.57
C LEU A 140 -7.61 8.15 9.31
N MET A 141 -6.95 8.43 8.19
CA MET A 141 -7.61 8.60 6.88
C MET A 141 -8.47 7.38 6.51
N ASN A 142 -7.94 6.16 6.71
CA ASN A 142 -8.69 4.94 6.44
C ASN A 142 -9.88 4.77 7.41
N GLU A 143 -9.67 5.06 8.69
CA GLU A 143 -10.72 5.00 9.71
C GLU A 143 -11.82 6.02 9.42
N ARG A 144 -11.44 7.27 9.12
CA ARG A 144 -12.38 8.31 8.70
C ARG A 144 -13.23 7.86 7.52
N LYS A 145 -12.59 7.31 6.48
CA LYS A 145 -13.29 6.80 5.30
C LYS A 145 -14.32 5.75 5.68
N PHE A 146 -13.94 4.77 6.50
CA PHE A 146 -14.84 3.72 6.97
C PHE A 146 -16.05 4.31 7.71
N LEU A 147 -15.83 5.25 8.65
CA LEU A 147 -16.92 5.89 9.39
C LEU A 147 -17.86 6.71 8.50
N VAL A 148 -17.32 7.41 7.48
CA VAL A 148 -18.12 8.14 6.50
C VAL A 148 -19.00 7.18 5.68
N GLU A 149 -18.49 6.05 5.26
CA GLU A 149 -19.24 5.02 4.53
C GLU A 149 -20.37 4.45 5.42
N GLN A 150 -20.08 4.15 6.70
CA GLN A 150 -21.10 3.69 7.66
C GLN A 150 -22.17 4.76 7.89
N ARG A 151 -21.77 6.01 8.10
CA ARG A 151 -22.71 7.12 8.27
C ARG A 151 -23.64 7.26 7.06
N THR A 152 -23.09 7.19 5.85
CA THR A 152 -23.87 7.25 4.61
C THR A 152 -24.86 6.09 4.52
N CYS A 153 -24.45 4.89 4.90
CA CYS A 153 -25.34 3.72 4.96
C CYS A 153 -26.52 3.96 5.91
N PHE A 154 -26.27 4.50 7.11
CA PHE A 154 -27.35 4.81 8.07
C PHE A 154 -28.22 5.97 7.60
N MET A 155 -27.66 7.00 6.95
CA MET A 155 -28.45 8.08 6.33
C MET A 155 -29.43 7.55 5.28
N ASN A 156 -28.98 6.64 4.42
CA ASN A 156 -29.84 6.02 3.41
C ASN A 156 -30.93 5.15 4.05
N ARG A 157 -30.61 4.37 5.10
CA ARG A 157 -31.61 3.56 5.83
C ARG A 157 -32.63 4.43 6.56
N ARG A 158 -32.18 5.54 7.16
CA ARG A 158 -33.06 6.51 7.82
C ARG A 158 -34.16 7.02 6.90
N GLN A 159 -33.85 7.26 5.61
CA GLN A 159 -34.83 7.72 4.63
C GLN A 159 -35.95 6.69 4.37
N LEU A 160 -35.71 5.44 4.66
CA LEU A 160 -36.67 4.33 4.47
C LEU A 160 -37.48 4.03 5.73
N CYS A 161 -37.24 4.73 6.87
CA CYS A 161 -37.95 4.50 8.11
C CYS A 161 -39.38 5.05 8.01
N THR A 162 -40.33 4.25 8.48
CA THR A 162 -41.75 4.61 8.53
C THR A 162 -42.23 4.95 9.94
N THR A 163 -41.45 4.57 10.97
CA THR A 163 -41.76 4.84 12.38
C THR A 163 -40.85 5.93 12.95
N LYS A 164 -41.34 6.61 14.01
CA LYS A 164 -40.52 7.61 14.72
C LYS A 164 -39.38 6.94 15.50
N GLU A 165 -39.62 5.78 16.07
CA GLU A 165 -38.66 5.01 16.85
C GLU A 165 -37.45 4.61 16.00
N ASP A 166 -37.70 4.06 14.80
CA ASP A 166 -36.63 3.72 13.86
C ASP A 166 -35.85 4.95 13.39
N THR A 167 -36.55 6.05 13.12
CA THR A 167 -35.91 7.31 12.73
C THR A 167 -34.98 7.82 13.83
N GLN A 168 -35.41 7.82 15.10
CA GLN A 168 -34.61 8.25 16.24
C GLN A 168 -33.39 7.34 16.46
N LEU A 169 -33.55 6.03 16.25
CA LEU A 169 -32.44 5.08 16.33
C LEU A 169 -31.32 5.43 15.33
N TYR A 170 -31.69 5.62 14.07
CA TYR A 170 -30.69 5.98 13.04
C TYR A 170 -30.13 7.39 13.23
N ASP A 171 -30.91 8.35 13.70
CA ASP A 171 -30.42 9.68 14.07
C ASP A 171 -29.35 9.60 15.17
N GLY A 172 -29.53 8.73 16.14
CA GLY A 172 -28.53 8.45 17.18
C GLY A 172 -27.22 7.91 16.61
N TYR A 173 -27.27 6.93 15.71
CA TYR A 173 -26.09 6.39 15.05
C TYR A 173 -25.38 7.42 14.17
N ILE A 174 -26.13 8.17 13.36
CA ILE A 174 -25.60 9.24 12.50
C ILE A 174 -24.89 10.30 13.32
N LYS A 175 -25.49 10.75 14.42
CA LYS A 175 -24.91 11.73 15.34
C LYS A 175 -23.58 11.23 15.95
N LYS A 176 -23.58 9.99 16.43
CA LYS A 176 -22.38 9.37 17.00
C LYS A 176 -21.24 9.31 15.97
N LEU A 177 -21.51 8.76 14.77
CA LEU A 177 -20.51 8.65 13.73
C LEU A 177 -20.01 10.03 13.26
N SER A 178 -20.86 11.05 13.21
CA SER A 178 -20.43 12.41 12.87
C SER A 178 -19.46 12.96 13.90
N HIS A 179 -19.72 12.74 15.19
CA HIS A 179 -18.82 13.14 16.28
C HIS A 179 -17.48 12.38 16.22
N ASP A 180 -17.53 11.08 15.95
CA ASP A 180 -16.30 10.26 15.82
C ASP A 180 -15.45 10.70 14.63
N ILE A 181 -16.07 11.08 13.49
CA ILE A 181 -15.40 11.66 12.32
C ILE A 181 -14.72 12.98 12.67
N GLU A 182 -15.43 13.88 13.36
CA GLU A 182 -14.86 15.16 13.82
C GLU A 182 -13.64 14.96 14.73
N ASN A 183 -13.69 14.00 15.65
CA ASN A 183 -12.56 13.66 16.51
C ASN A 183 -11.34 13.17 15.73
N ILE A 184 -11.55 12.35 14.68
CA ILE A 184 -10.48 11.90 13.79
C ILE A 184 -9.87 13.11 13.06
N GLU A 185 -10.68 13.99 12.49
CA GLU A 185 -10.22 15.19 11.80
C GLU A 185 -9.40 16.11 12.71
N LEU A 186 -9.80 16.25 13.96
CA LEU A 186 -9.03 17.00 14.97
C LEU A 186 -7.68 16.33 15.29
N GLU A 187 -7.63 15.00 15.34
CA GLU A 187 -6.37 14.25 15.53
C GLU A 187 -5.45 14.42 14.32
N GLU A 188 -5.99 14.33 13.11
CA GLU A 188 -5.24 14.59 11.87
C GLU A 188 -4.63 15.99 11.85
N GLN A 189 -5.39 17.02 12.23
CA GLN A 189 -4.88 18.39 12.34
C GLN A 189 -3.75 18.52 13.38
N LYS A 190 -3.90 17.91 14.55
CA LYS A 190 -2.86 17.88 15.57
C LYS A 190 -1.59 17.23 15.07
N LEU A 191 -1.70 16.10 14.35
CA LEU A 191 -0.53 15.42 13.78
C LEU A 191 0.17 16.25 12.72
N LEU A 192 -0.58 16.94 11.84
CA LEU A 192 0.02 17.86 10.87
C LEU A 192 0.80 18.99 11.56
N ALA A 193 0.31 19.48 12.71
CA ALA A 193 0.97 20.53 13.46
C ALA A 193 2.24 20.08 14.21
N THR A 194 2.50 18.77 14.32
CA THR A 194 3.73 18.26 14.96
C THR A 194 4.96 18.26 14.05
N ASP A 195 4.76 18.50 12.73
CA ASP A 195 5.83 18.48 11.73
C ASP A 195 5.69 19.72 10.83
N ASP A 196 6.64 20.65 10.93
CA ASP A 196 6.62 21.90 10.18
C ASP A 196 6.59 21.67 8.65
N SER A 197 7.26 20.63 8.16
CA SER A 197 7.27 20.29 6.73
C SER A 197 5.89 19.82 6.26
N LEU A 198 5.23 18.96 7.03
CA LEU A 198 3.87 18.51 6.73
C LEU A 198 2.87 19.67 6.79
N LEU A 199 3.00 20.52 7.80
CA LEU A 199 2.13 21.69 7.97
C LEU A 199 2.29 22.69 6.82
N ALA A 200 3.53 22.95 6.38
CA ALA A 200 3.79 23.83 5.24
C ALA A 200 3.19 23.25 3.94
N THR A 201 3.41 21.96 3.70
CA THR A 201 2.82 21.26 2.56
C THR A 201 1.28 21.32 2.58
N TYR A 202 0.68 21.06 3.74
CA TYR A 202 -0.76 21.14 3.92
C TYR A 202 -1.31 22.54 3.59
N LYS A 203 -0.69 23.61 4.14
CA LYS A 203 -1.08 25.00 3.85
C LYS A 203 -0.96 25.31 2.36
N ASN A 204 0.11 24.88 1.71
CA ASN A 204 0.30 25.08 0.28
C ASN A 204 -0.78 24.37 -0.55
N LEU A 205 -1.15 23.15 -0.19
CA LEU A 205 -2.22 22.41 -0.87
C LEU A 205 -3.58 23.10 -0.75
N LEU A 206 -3.88 23.70 0.40
CA LEU A 206 -5.14 24.45 0.60
C LEU A 206 -5.24 25.72 -0.24
N THR A 207 -4.15 26.26 -0.79
CA THR A 207 -4.21 27.42 -1.72
C THR A 207 -4.74 27.03 -3.09
N ILE A 208 -4.81 25.75 -3.41
CA ILE A 208 -5.28 25.25 -4.70
C ILE A 208 -6.80 25.14 -4.67
N PRO A 209 -7.53 25.87 -5.55
CA PRO A 209 -8.99 25.77 -5.62
C PRO A 209 -9.44 24.33 -5.78
N GLY A 210 -10.47 23.94 -5.01
CA GLY A 210 -11.01 22.57 -5.01
C GLY A 210 -10.27 21.58 -4.11
N ILE A 211 -9.11 21.91 -3.55
CA ILE A 211 -8.44 21.07 -2.57
C ILE A 211 -8.82 21.53 -1.16
N GLY A 212 -9.66 20.72 -0.49
CA GLY A 212 -10.03 20.90 0.91
C GLY A 212 -9.18 20.02 1.83
N PHE A 213 -9.52 20.04 3.13
CA PHE A 213 -8.84 19.30 4.21
C PHE A 213 -8.56 17.84 3.85
N VAL A 214 -9.59 17.08 3.46
CA VAL A 214 -9.48 15.64 3.18
C VAL A 214 -8.57 15.38 1.99
N ASN A 215 -8.74 16.12 0.90
CA ASN A 215 -7.93 15.96 -0.30
C ASN A 215 -6.45 16.29 -0.02
N ALA A 216 -6.18 17.33 0.77
CA ALA A 216 -4.82 17.69 1.15
C ALA A 216 -4.13 16.56 1.94
N ILE A 217 -4.81 15.97 2.93
CA ILE A 217 -4.28 14.82 3.69
C ILE A 217 -4.05 13.62 2.77
N ASN A 218 -4.99 13.30 1.88
CA ASN A 218 -4.85 12.21 0.92
C ASN A 218 -3.60 12.40 0.05
N VAL A 219 -3.39 13.60 -0.49
CA VAL A 219 -2.19 13.90 -1.29
C VAL A 219 -0.91 13.74 -0.46
N ILE A 220 -0.85 14.29 0.76
CA ILE A 220 0.31 14.17 1.66
C ILE A 220 0.63 12.70 1.94
N VAL A 221 -0.38 11.89 2.30
CA VAL A 221 -0.20 10.48 2.65
C VAL A 221 0.25 9.65 1.44
N ILE A 222 -0.42 9.80 0.30
CA ILE A 222 -0.12 9.05 -0.93
C ILE A 222 1.27 9.40 -1.46
N THR A 223 1.60 10.69 -1.50
CA THR A 223 2.90 11.16 -2.00
C THR A 223 4.02 11.05 -0.96
N ARG A 224 3.70 10.66 0.26
CA ARG A 224 4.63 10.67 1.40
C ARG A 224 5.33 12.03 1.54
N ASN A 225 4.54 13.08 1.56
CA ASN A 225 5.02 14.47 1.54
C ASN A 225 5.92 14.74 0.32
N PHE A 226 5.45 14.36 -0.87
CA PHE A 226 6.14 14.51 -2.17
C PHE A 226 7.48 13.79 -2.31
N THR A 227 7.71 12.72 -1.53
CA THR A 227 8.94 11.91 -1.62
C THR A 227 8.73 10.55 -2.30
N ALA A 228 7.48 10.12 -2.52
CA ALA A 228 7.17 8.80 -3.08
C ALA A 228 7.29 8.74 -4.61
N PHE A 229 7.18 9.88 -5.29
CA PHE A 229 7.21 9.98 -6.75
C PHE A 229 8.26 10.99 -7.19
N GLU A 230 9.03 10.65 -8.20
CA GLU A 230 10.06 11.54 -8.76
C GLU A 230 9.45 12.64 -9.64
N THR A 231 8.28 12.37 -10.24
CA THR A 231 7.61 13.29 -11.15
C THR A 231 6.10 13.34 -10.92
N ALA A 232 5.48 14.47 -11.24
CA ALA A 232 4.02 14.61 -11.22
C ALA A 232 3.32 13.60 -12.14
N ARG A 233 3.97 13.19 -13.26
CA ARG A 233 3.42 12.20 -14.18
C ARG A 233 3.35 10.80 -13.56
N GLN A 234 4.32 10.42 -12.72
CA GLN A 234 4.27 9.16 -11.98
C GLN A 234 3.11 9.16 -11.00
N TYR A 235 2.91 10.25 -10.26
CA TYR A 235 1.76 10.41 -9.37
C TYR A 235 0.44 10.37 -10.15
N ALA A 236 0.32 11.12 -11.25
CA ALA A 236 -0.87 11.13 -12.10
C ALA A 236 -1.19 9.72 -12.67
N SER A 237 -0.17 8.94 -13.02
CA SER A 237 -0.34 7.54 -13.44
C SER A 237 -0.82 6.65 -12.29
N TYR A 238 -0.24 6.81 -11.10
CA TYR A 238 -0.63 6.06 -9.89
C TYR A 238 -2.09 6.30 -9.50
N VAL A 239 -2.55 7.54 -9.52
CA VAL A 239 -3.94 7.90 -9.22
C VAL A 239 -4.89 7.70 -10.39
N GLY A 240 -4.39 7.32 -11.58
CA GLY A 240 -5.19 6.97 -12.73
C GLY A 240 -5.83 8.15 -13.47
N VAL A 241 -5.21 9.32 -13.41
CA VAL A 241 -5.65 10.50 -14.19
C VAL A 241 -4.79 10.75 -15.44
N ALA A 242 -3.59 10.15 -15.51
CA ALA A 242 -2.75 10.26 -16.70
C ALA A 242 -3.28 9.37 -17.83
N PRO A 243 -3.44 9.91 -19.06
CA PRO A 243 -3.81 9.10 -20.21
C PRO A 243 -2.60 8.28 -20.70
N HIS A 244 -2.86 6.99 -20.97
CA HIS A 244 -1.90 6.08 -21.59
C HIS A 244 -2.29 5.82 -23.04
N SER A 245 -1.36 5.97 -23.98
CA SER A 245 -1.58 5.63 -25.39
C SER A 245 -1.59 4.11 -25.56
N HIS A 246 -2.50 3.61 -26.36
CA HIS A 246 -2.53 2.22 -26.78
C HIS A 246 -2.48 2.16 -28.31
N THR A 247 -1.28 1.94 -28.84
CA THR A 247 -1.05 1.84 -30.28
C THR A 247 -0.31 0.53 -30.58
N SER A 248 -0.73 -0.16 -31.62
CA SER A 248 -0.04 -1.36 -32.12
C SER A 248 0.03 -1.30 -33.63
N GLY A 249 1.23 -1.24 -34.17
CA GLY A 249 1.47 -1.07 -35.61
C GLY A 249 0.79 0.16 -36.19
N THR A 250 0.42 0.07 -37.46
CA THR A 250 -0.27 1.16 -38.20
C THR A 250 -1.80 1.09 -38.08
N SER A 251 -2.36 -0.04 -37.67
CA SER A 251 -3.80 -0.32 -37.70
C SER A 251 -4.53 -0.07 -36.39
N VAL A 252 -3.84 -0.08 -35.24
CA VAL A 252 -4.49 0.12 -33.94
C VAL A 252 -4.07 1.45 -33.35
N LYS A 253 -4.97 2.43 -33.41
CA LYS A 253 -4.84 3.74 -32.73
C LYS A 253 -6.06 3.97 -31.86
N TRP A 254 -5.96 3.67 -30.58
CA TRP A 254 -7.04 3.93 -29.62
C TRP A 254 -6.84 5.28 -28.97
N CYS A 255 -7.95 5.96 -28.65
CA CYS A 255 -7.88 7.17 -27.84
C CYS A 255 -7.17 6.87 -26.51
N PRO A 256 -6.19 7.71 -26.11
CA PRO A 256 -5.52 7.54 -24.82
C PRO A 256 -6.52 7.48 -23.68
N ARG A 257 -6.39 6.50 -22.80
CA ARG A 257 -7.28 6.31 -21.65
C ARG A 257 -6.48 6.16 -20.37
N PRO A 258 -7.01 6.62 -19.21
CA PRO A 258 -6.42 6.34 -17.92
C PRO A 258 -6.38 4.84 -17.63
N SER A 259 -5.37 4.40 -16.87
CA SER A 259 -5.31 3.00 -16.42
C SER A 259 -6.46 2.69 -15.45
N ALA A 260 -7.05 1.49 -15.59
CA ALA A 260 -7.96 0.94 -14.59
C ALA A 260 -7.22 0.49 -13.31
N ARG A 261 -5.90 0.32 -13.39
CA ARG A 261 -5.02 -0.02 -12.26
C ARG A 261 -4.57 1.26 -11.59
N CYS A 262 -5.34 1.77 -10.66
CA CYS A 262 -5.07 3.03 -9.99
C CYS A 262 -5.69 3.02 -8.59
N ASP A 263 -5.33 4.01 -7.79
CA ASP A 263 -6.06 4.33 -6.56
C ASP A 263 -7.39 5.01 -6.92
N GLY A 264 -8.46 4.22 -6.96
CA GLY A 264 -9.79 4.69 -7.38
C GLY A 264 -10.36 5.80 -6.51
N GLN A 265 -10.03 5.82 -5.19
CA GLN A 265 -10.48 6.88 -4.29
C GLN A 265 -9.72 8.18 -4.58
N ALA A 266 -8.40 8.12 -4.66
CA ALA A 266 -7.59 9.29 -5.01
C ALA A 266 -7.97 9.87 -6.36
N LYS A 267 -8.32 9.02 -7.34
CA LYS A 267 -8.85 9.45 -8.64
C LYS A 267 -10.16 10.22 -8.50
N ALA A 268 -11.11 9.70 -7.71
CA ALA A 268 -12.40 10.35 -7.48
C ALA A 268 -12.23 11.70 -6.78
N ASP A 269 -11.38 11.75 -5.75
CA ASP A 269 -11.10 12.96 -4.97
C ASP A 269 -10.46 14.05 -5.84
N LEU A 270 -9.48 13.72 -6.67
CA LEU A 270 -8.85 14.67 -7.59
C LEU A 270 -9.79 15.10 -8.72
N SER A 271 -10.63 14.19 -9.22
CA SER A 271 -11.62 14.55 -10.26
C SER A 271 -12.64 15.53 -9.70
N MET A 272 -13.10 15.34 -8.46
CA MET A 272 -13.99 16.27 -7.79
C MET A 272 -13.31 17.63 -7.55
N ALA A 273 -12.07 17.62 -7.07
CA ALA A 273 -11.29 18.84 -6.87
C ALA A 273 -11.14 19.63 -8.18
N ALA A 274 -10.84 18.95 -9.30
CA ALA A 274 -10.73 19.57 -10.61
C ALA A 274 -12.06 20.16 -11.09
N THR A 275 -13.19 19.48 -10.84
CA THR A 275 -14.51 19.99 -11.17
C THR A 275 -14.82 21.28 -10.42
N VAL A 276 -14.49 21.34 -9.13
CA VAL A 276 -14.65 22.57 -8.34
C VAL A 276 -13.75 23.68 -8.86
N ALA A 277 -12.47 23.37 -9.15
CA ALA A 277 -11.50 24.37 -9.64
C ALA A 277 -11.88 24.99 -10.99
N VAL A 278 -12.64 24.30 -11.83
CA VAL A 278 -13.13 24.85 -13.12
C VAL A 278 -14.31 25.81 -12.92
N GLN A 279 -15.02 25.73 -11.78
CA GLN A 279 -16.16 26.59 -11.47
C GLN A 279 -15.74 27.92 -10.80
N TYR A 280 -14.51 28.01 -10.31
CA TYR A 280 -13.91 29.19 -9.69
C TYR A 280 -12.82 29.81 -10.58
#